data_84c3fe3f04640a67b445b7d5f989d93d
#
_entry.id   84c3fe3f04640a67b445b7d5f989d93d
#
_cell.length_a   1.000
_cell.length_b   1.000
_cell.length_c   1.000
_cell.angle_alpha   90.00
_cell.angle_beta   90.00
_cell.angle_gamma   90.00
#
_symmetry.space_group_name_H-M   'P 1'
#
loop_
_entity.id
_entity.type
_entity.pdbx_description
1 polymer ?
#
loop_
_entity_poly.entity_id
_entity_poly.type
_entity_poly.pdbx_seq_one_letter_code
_entity_poly.pdbx_strand_id
1 'polypeptide(L)'
;MTRYAAFLRGVNVGGVNLKMAEVAQAFEDAGFTEVRTILASGNVLLDSRAGVDSVRKKAEKALRDGFGYDAWVLAYDLDTVRKISKAFPFEREVAGRHSYVTFVTDEKVLDELAGLAKEAGPDEQIKRGTGVIYWQVPNKGTLETTIGKTMGKKRYKSSTTTRNLRTVEKVLK
;
A
#
# COMPACT_ATOMS: atom_id res chain seq x y z
N MET A 1 12.81 18.33 -7.84
CA MET A 1 11.99 17.77 -6.76
C MET A 1 11.09 16.64 -7.28
N THR A 2 10.98 15.55 -6.56
CA THR A 2 10.19 14.39 -7.01
C THR A 2 8.92 14.29 -6.17
N ARG A 3 7.82 13.90 -6.83
CA ARG A 3 6.56 13.62 -6.13
C ARG A 3 6.50 12.15 -5.77
N TYR A 4 6.21 11.88 -4.52
CA TYR A 4 6.14 10.53 -3.97
C TYR A 4 4.76 10.21 -3.42
N ALA A 5 4.42 8.92 -3.43
CA ALA A 5 3.31 8.38 -2.68
C ALA A 5 3.87 7.52 -1.55
N ALA A 6 3.45 7.82 -0.34
CA ALA A 6 3.79 7.03 0.86
C ALA A 6 2.55 6.29 1.32
N PHE A 7 2.64 4.97 1.38
CA PHE A 7 1.55 4.12 1.85
C PHE A 7 1.88 3.66 3.27
N LEU A 8 1.02 4.03 4.21
CA LEU A 8 1.20 3.68 5.61
C LEU A 8 0.63 2.28 5.88
N ARG A 9 1.36 1.49 6.63
CA ARG A 9 0.96 0.13 6.96
C ARG A 9 0.23 0.09 8.31
N GLY A 10 -0.93 -0.55 8.34
CA GLY A 10 -1.64 -0.82 9.60
C GLY A 10 -2.30 0.38 10.26
N VAL A 11 -2.64 1.41 9.48
CA VAL A 11 -3.29 2.62 9.99
C VAL A 11 -4.81 2.50 9.87
N ASN A 12 -5.51 2.88 10.95
CA ASN A 12 -6.97 2.84 11.04
C ASN A 12 -7.56 1.43 10.82
N VAL A 13 -6.75 0.42 11.14
CA VAL A 13 -7.13 -0.99 11.11
C VAL A 13 -6.58 -1.63 12.39
N GLY A 14 -7.42 -2.26 13.17
CA GLY A 14 -6.97 -3.07 14.31
C GLY A 14 -6.34 -2.31 15.48
N GLY A 15 -6.70 -1.06 15.71
CA GLY A 15 -6.33 -0.36 16.94
C GLY A 15 -5.41 0.84 16.84
N VAL A 16 -4.76 1.07 15.68
CA VAL A 16 -3.99 2.28 15.44
C VAL A 16 -4.88 3.27 14.69
N ASN A 17 -5.36 4.30 15.40
CA ASN A 17 -6.23 5.30 14.82
C ASN A 17 -5.48 6.62 14.66
N LEU A 18 -5.30 7.07 13.43
CA LEU A 18 -4.63 8.32 13.10
C LEU A 18 -5.58 9.26 12.35
N LYS A 19 -5.53 10.53 12.72
CA LYS A 19 -6.21 11.58 11.97
C LYS A 19 -5.30 12.03 10.84
N MET A 20 -5.79 12.02 9.62
CA MET A 20 -4.97 12.34 8.44
C MET A 20 -4.45 13.79 8.48
N ALA A 21 -5.19 14.72 9.06
CA ALA A 21 -4.70 16.10 9.24
C ALA A 21 -3.45 16.15 10.12
N GLU A 22 -3.39 15.32 11.18
CA GLU A 22 -2.22 15.24 12.06
C GLU A 22 -1.05 14.54 11.38
N VAL A 23 -1.32 13.55 10.55
CA VAL A 23 -0.30 12.88 9.73
C VAL A 23 0.31 13.87 8.74
N ALA A 24 -0.52 14.66 8.06
CA ALA A 24 -0.04 15.69 7.13
C ALA A 24 0.86 16.69 7.85
N GLN A 25 0.48 17.14 9.04
CA GLN A 25 1.27 18.08 9.84
C GLN A 25 2.62 17.47 10.23
N ALA A 26 2.63 16.21 10.67
CA ALA A 26 3.88 15.52 11.03
C ALA A 26 4.84 15.42 9.84
N PHE A 27 4.31 15.17 8.65
CA PHE A 27 5.12 15.11 7.43
C PHE A 27 5.67 16.49 7.04
N GLU A 28 4.85 17.53 7.15
CA GLU A 28 5.30 18.90 6.92
C GLU A 28 6.41 19.30 7.91
N ASP A 29 6.25 18.97 9.17
CA ASP A 29 7.25 19.22 10.23
C ASP A 29 8.56 18.46 9.96
N ALA A 30 8.49 17.32 9.29
CA ALA A 30 9.67 16.54 8.88
C ALA A 30 10.39 17.13 7.66
N GLY A 31 9.84 18.16 7.03
CA GLY A 31 10.45 18.87 5.91
C GLY A 31 9.89 18.53 4.54
N PHE A 32 8.85 17.71 4.46
CA PHE A 32 8.19 17.42 3.19
C PHE A 32 7.29 18.59 2.78
N THR A 33 7.15 18.80 1.47
CA THR A 33 6.32 19.88 0.92
C THR A 33 5.18 19.31 0.08
N GLU A 34 4.19 20.13 -0.22
CA GLU A 34 3.01 19.75 -1.00
C GLU A 34 2.36 18.46 -0.48
N VAL A 35 2.24 18.36 0.85
CA VAL A 35 1.69 17.19 1.52
C VAL A 35 0.18 17.14 1.35
N ARG A 36 -0.32 16.00 0.87
CA ARG A 36 -1.75 15.77 0.69
C ARG A 36 -2.08 14.35 1.11
N THR A 37 -3.08 14.18 1.96
CA THR A 37 -3.55 12.85 2.37
C THR A 37 -4.76 12.43 1.54
N ILE A 38 -4.87 11.14 1.27
CA ILE A 38 -5.96 10.55 0.51
C ILE A 38 -6.49 9.35 1.27
N LEU A 39 -7.71 9.43 1.75
CA LEU A 39 -8.40 8.40 2.51
C LEU A 39 -7.73 8.01 3.83
N ALA A 40 -8.53 7.52 4.77
CA ALA A 40 -8.08 7.14 6.11
C ALA A 40 -7.19 5.89 6.15
N SER A 41 -7.09 5.14 5.06
CA SER A 41 -6.17 3.99 4.99
C SER A 41 -4.69 4.38 5.01
N GLY A 42 -4.40 5.67 4.95
CA GLY A 42 -3.04 6.17 5.10
C GLY A 42 -2.27 6.24 3.78
N ASN A 43 -2.69 7.15 2.90
CA ASN A 43 -2.01 7.40 1.63
C ASN A 43 -1.61 8.88 1.61
N VAL A 44 -0.33 9.14 1.50
CA VAL A 44 0.18 10.52 1.58
C VAL A 44 0.99 10.83 0.32
N LEU A 45 0.60 11.92 -0.37
CA LEU A 45 1.39 12.48 -1.46
C LEU A 45 2.28 13.56 -0.90
N LEU A 46 3.50 13.65 -1.38
CA LEU A 46 4.46 14.65 -0.94
C LEU A 46 5.51 14.92 -2.01
N ASP A 47 6.16 16.06 -1.90
CA ASP A 47 7.32 16.40 -2.70
C ASP A 47 8.58 16.39 -1.84
N SER A 48 9.67 15.86 -2.39
CA SER A 48 10.96 15.85 -1.71
C SER A 48 12.12 15.86 -2.71
N ARG A 49 13.24 16.42 -2.31
CA ARG A 49 14.50 16.36 -3.08
C ARG A 49 15.30 15.10 -2.76
N ALA A 50 14.96 14.44 -1.66
CA ALA A 50 15.63 13.21 -1.23
C ALA A 50 15.22 12.02 -2.08
N GLY A 51 16.03 10.97 -2.07
CA GLY A 51 15.69 9.71 -2.73
C GLY A 51 14.62 8.92 -1.96
N VAL A 52 14.07 7.91 -2.58
CA VAL A 52 12.94 7.14 -2.04
C VAL A 52 13.24 6.51 -0.66
N ASP A 53 14.43 5.98 -0.44
CA ASP A 53 14.80 5.38 0.85
C ASP A 53 14.86 6.41 1.97
N SER A 54 15.37 7.60 1.67
CA SER A 54 15.41 8.70 2.62
C SER A 54 14.00 9.19 2.96
N VAL A 55 13.13 9.29 1.95
CA VAL A 55 11.72 9.65 2.14
C VAL A 55 11.03 8.64 3.06
N ARG A 56 11.20 7.36 2.79
CA ARG A 56 10.61 6.28 3.61
C ARG A 56 11.07 6.37 5.07
N LYS A 57 12.38 6.49 5.29
CA LYS A 57 12.95 6.56 6.65
C LYS A 57 12.47 7.78 7.41
N LYS A 58 12.42 8.94 6.76
CA LYS A 58 11.92 10.17 7.37
C LYS A 58 10.44 10.07 7.71
N ALA A 59 9.64 9.49 6.83
CA ALA A 59 8.22 9.29 7.07
C ALA A 59 7.99 8.34 8.25
N GLU A 60 8.70 7.22 8.30
CA GLU A 60 8.61 6.26 9.41
C GLU A 60 9.00 6.91 10.74
N LYS A 61 10.10 7.68 10.74
CA LYS A 61 10.54 8.40 11.94
C LYS A 61 9.50 9.41 12.41
N ALA A 62 8.95 10.19 11.50
CA ALA A 62 7.93 11.19 11.82
C ALA A 62 6.69 10.55 12.47
N LEU A 63 6.27 9.40 11.96
CA LEU A 63 5.13 8.67 12.50
C LEU A 63 5.43 8.03 13.85
N ARG A 64 6.60 7.46 14.02
CA ARG A 64 7.02 6.87 15.29
C ARG A 64 7.14 7.91 16.40
N ASP A 65 7.79 9.03 16.09
CA ASP A 65 7.99 10.12 17.04
C ASP A 65 6.70 10.86 17.36
N GLY A 66 5.84 11.06 16.37
CA GLY A 66 4.60 11.82 16.52
C GLY A 66 3.44 11.04 17.13
N PHE A 67 3.37 9.75 16.91
CA PHE A 67 2.20 8.93 17.27
C PHE A 67 2.52 7.71 18.13
N GLY A 68 3.78 7.42 18.38
CA GLY A 68 4.21 6.40 19.32
C GLY A 68 3.86 4.94 18.97
N TYR A 69 3.77 4.61 17.68
CA TYR A 69 3.53 3.24 17.25
C TYR A 69 4.65 2.75 16.32
N ASP A 70 4.68 1.44 16.08
CA ASP A 70 5.67 0.82 15.22
C ASP A 70 5.29 1.02 13.75
N ALA A 71 5.70 2.16 13.20
CA ALA A 71 5.30 2.61 11.87
C ALA A 71 6.14 1.99 10.76
N TRP A 72 5.47 1.48 9.75
CA TRP A 72 6.07 0.98 8.51
C TRP A 72 5.45 1.74 7.33
N VAL A 73 6.31 2.21 6.42
CA VAL A 73 5.90 2.97 5.24
C VAL A 73 6.51 2.35 4.00
N LEU A 74 5.71 2.21 2.96
CA LEU A 74 6.20 1.87 1.62
C LEU A 74 6.08 3.14 0.76
N ALA A 75 7.19 3.59 0.21
CA ALA A 75 7.24 4.82 -0.57
C ALA A 75 7.66 4.54 -2.03
N TYR A 76 7.00 5.22 -2.95
CA TYR A 76 7.26 5.09 -4.39
C TYR A 76 7.17 6.47 -5.03
N ASP A 77 7.99 6.73 -6.06
CA ASP A 77 7.72 7.90 -6.89
C ASP A 77 6.38 7.71 -7.62
N LEU A 78 5.75 8.81 -7.98
CA LEU A 78 4.39 8.75 -8.54
C LEU A 78 4.35 8.08 -9.90
N ASP A 79 5.41 8.18 -10.70
CA ASP A 79 5.49 7.50 -12.01
C ASP A 79 5.49 5.99 -11.85
N THR A 80 6.18 5.47 -10.82
CA THR A 80 6.16 4.04 -10.50
C THR A 80 4.75 3.58 -10.14
N VAL A 81 4.04 4.34 -9.31
CA VAL A 81 2.64 4.03 -8.95
C VAL A 81 1.75 4.03 -10.19
N ARG A 82 1.96 4.98 -11.09
CA ARG A 82 1.21 5.07 -12.35
C ARG A 82 1.41 3.83 -13.22
N LYS A 83 2.66 3.37 -13.37
CA LYS A 83 2.99 2.15 -14.12
C LYS A 83 2.35 0.92 -13.48
N ILE A 84 2.39 0.83 -12.15
CA ILE A 84 1.76 -0.26 -11.40
C ILE A 84 0.25 -0.30 -11.66
N SER A 85 -0.42 0.84 -11.60
CA SER A 85 -1.85 0.93 -11.86
C SER A 85 -2.19 0.51 -13.29
N LYS A 86 -1.44 0.98 -14.27
CA LYS A 86 -1.67 0.65 -15.69
C LYS A 86 -1.48 -0.82 -16.01
N ALA A 87 -0.59 -1.49 -15.28
CA ALA A 87 -0.27 -2.89 -15.51
C ALA A 87 -1.26 -3.88 -14.84
N PHE A 88 -2.29 -3.39 -14.17
CA PHE A 88 -3.31 -4.25 -13.56
C PHE A 88 -3.88 -5.21 -14.61
N PRO A 89 -3.74 -6.54 -14.42
CA PRO A 89 -3.96 -7.52 -15.50
C PRO A 89 -5.39 -8.02 -15.65
N PHE A 90 -6.28 -7.64 -14.74
CA PHE A 90 -7.66 -8.11 -14.75
C PHE A 90 -8.61 -7.00 -15.17
N GLU A 91 -9.88 -7.32 -15.40
CA GLU A 91 -10.90 -6.31 -15.64
C GLU A 91 -11.03 -5.41 -14.42
N ARG A 92 -10.98 -4.08 -14.62
CA ARG A 92 -10.80 -3.13 -13.51
C ARG A 92 -12.02 -2.98 -12.61
N GLU A 93 -13.20 -2.99 -13.18
CA GLU A 93 -14.45 -2.85 -12.41
C GLU A 93 -15.36 -4.03 -12.70
N VAL A 94 -15.44 -4.94 -11.76
CA VAL A 94 -16.28 -6.13 -11.87
C VAL A 94 -17.27 -6.14 -10.71
N ALA A 95 -18.56 -6.18 -11.04
CA ALA A 95 -19.61 -6.25 -10.03
C ALA A 95 -19.43 -7.51 -9.17
N GLY A 96 -19.54 -7.36 -7.86
CA GLY A 96 -19.41 -8.45 -6.92
C GLY A 96 -17.97 -8.85 -6.59
N ARG A 97 -16.97 -8.11 -7.08
CA ARG A 97 -15.56 -8.40 -6.80
C ARG A 97 -14.81 -7.18 -6.29
N HIS A 98 -13.78 -7.43 -5.50
CA HIS A 98 -12.82 -6.43 -5.07
C HIS A 98 -11.49 -6.64 -5.79
N SER A 99 -10.89 -5.55 -6.24
CA SER A 99 -9.58 -5.54 -6.91
C SER A 99 -8.55 -4.88 -6.01
N TYR A 100 -7.43 -5.55 -5.79
CA TYR A 100 -6.39 -5.10 -4.88
C TYR A 100 -5.02 -5.10 -5.52
N VAL A 101 -4.17 -4.21 -5.03
CA VAL A 101 -2.74 -4.20 -5.30
C VAL A 101 -2.02 -4.32 -3.96
N THR A 102 -1.17 -5.33 -3.84
CA THR A 102 -0.29 -5.48 -2.69
C THR A 102 1.11 -5.08 -3.11
N PHE A 103 1.61 -4.00 -2.52
CA PHE A 103 2.98 -3.53 -2.73
C PHE A 103 3.91 -4.37 -1.86
N VAL A 104 5.01 -4.85 -2.43
CA VAL A 104 5.95 -5.74 -1.77
C VAL A 104 7.37 -5.24 -1.99
N THR A 105 8.12 -5.03 -0.91
CA THR A 105 9.50 -4.54 -0.98
C THR A 105 10.55 -5.64 -0.93
N ASP A 106 10.18 -6.85 -0.51
CA ASP A 106 11.09 -8.00 -0.38
C ASP A 106 10.80 -9.02 -1.46
N GLU A 107 11.79 -9.31 -2.32
CA GLU A 107 11.63 -10.27 -3.43
C GLU A 107 11.26 -11.67 -2.97
N LYS A 108 11.75 -12.11 -1.81
CA LYS A 108 11.40 -13.43 -1.26
C LYS A 108 9.93 -13.49 -0.87
N VAL A 109 9.44 -12.41 -0.27
CA VAL A 109 8.01 -12.29 0.08
C VAL A 109 7.18 -12.24 -1.19
N LEU A 110 7.64 -11.51 -2.21
CA LEU A 110 6.96 -11.43 -3.50
C LEU A 110 6.83 -12.81 -4.14
N ASP A 111 7.90 -13.61 -4.12
CA ASP A 111 7.88 -14.97 -4.64
C ASP A 111 6.91 -15.88 -3.87
N GLU A 112 6.89 -15.78 -2.53
CA GLU A 112 5.96 -16.53 -1.70
C GLU A 112 4.51 -16.20 -2.00
N LEU A 113 4.20 -14.91 -2.11
CA LEU A 113 2.84 -14.46 -2.38
C LEU A 113 2.39 -14.82 -3.80
N ALA A 114 3.30 -14.73 -4.77
CA ALA A 114 3.01 -15.15 -6.14
C ALA A 114 2.70 -16.65 -6.24
N GLY A 115 3.34 -17.45 -5.37
CA GLY A 115 3.08 -18.89 -5.28
C GLY A 115 1.64 -19.23 -4.89
N LEU A 116 0.95 -18.32 -4.22
CA LEU A 116 -0.45 -18.53 -3.82
C LEU A 116 -1.40 -18.63 -5.02
N ALA A 117 -0.99 -18.17 -6.19
CA ALA A 117 -1.81 -18.31 -7.40
C ALA A 117 -2.11 -19.77 -7.72
N LYS A 118 -1.22 -20.68 -7.33
CA LYS A 118 -1.40 -22.14 -7.54
C LYS A 118 -2.44 -22.74 -6.59
N GLU A 119 -2.67 -22.07 -5.46
CA GLU A 119 -3.62 -22.52 -4.43
C GLU A 119 -4.93 -21.75 -4.48
N ALA A 120 -5.02 -20.75 -5.37
CA ALA A 120 -6.21 -19.91 -5.49
C ALA A 120 -7.42 -20.73 -5.92
N GLY A 121 -8.57 -20.41 -5.33
CA GLY A 121 -9.84 -20.99 -5.72
C GLY A 121 -10.29 -20.48 -7.10
N PRO A 122 -11.36 -21.07 -7.68
CA PRO A 122 -11.81 -20.69 -9.03
C PRO A 122 -12.27 -19.24 -9.14
N ASP A 123 -12.65 -18.63 -8.02
CA ASP A 123 -13.11 -17.24 -7.99
C ASP A 123 -12.01 -16.23 -7.63
N GLU A 124 -10.80 -16.73 -7.36
CA GLU A 124 -9.67 -15.89 -6.99
C GLU A 124 -8.71 -15.74 -8.18
N GLN A 125 -8.37 -14.51 -8.50
CA GLN A 125 -7.35 -14.23 -9.51
C GLN A 125 -6.16 -13.56 -8.83
N ILE A 126 -4.97 -14.11 -9.01
CA ILE A 126 -3.73 -13.62 -8.41
C ILE A 126 -2.66 -13.61 -9.49
N LYS A 127 -1.97 -12.48 -9.67
CA LYS A 127 -0.88 -12.37 -10.63
C LYS A 127 0.24 -11.47 -10.10
N ARG A 128 1.48 -11.93 -10.27
CA ARG A 128 2.67 -11.15 -9.94
C ARG A 128 2.89 -10.03 -10.95
N GLY A 129 3.18 -8.83 -10.43
CA GLY A 129 3.70 -7.72 -11.21
C GLY A 129 5.12 -7.36 -10.76
N THR A 130 5.62 -6.21 -11.19
CA THR A 130 6.94 -5.72 -10.75
C THR A 130 6.82 -5.11 -9.36
N GLY A 131 7.33 -5.82 -8.34
CA GLY A 131 7.26 -5.38 -6.94
C GLY A 131 5.86 -5.37 -6.35
N VAL A 132 4.90 -6.02 -6.98
CA VAL A 132 3.50 -6.04 -6.52
C VAL A 132 2.85 -7.38 -6.81
N ILE A 133 1.76 -7.64 -6.10
CA ILE A 133 0.82 -8.72 -6.40
C ILE A 133 -0.52 -8.08 -6.72
N TYR A 134 -1.06 -8.40 -7.89
CA TYR A 134 -2.42 -8.03 -8.27
C TYR A 134 -3.36 -9.16 -7.92
N TRP A 135 -4.49 -8.84 -7.31
CA TRP A 135 -5.48 -9.86 -7.00
C TRP A 135 -6.91 -9.32 -7.03
N GLN A 136 -7.81 -10.20 -7.41
CA GLN A 136 -9.23 -9.89 -7.51
C GLN A 136 -10.02 -11.06 -6.96
N VAL A 137 -10.92 -10.77 -6.02
CA VAL A 137 -11.65 -11.78 -5.25
C VAL A 137 -13.10 -11.36 -5.07
N PRO A 138 -14.01 -12.31 -4.76
CA PRO A 138 -15.41 -11.96 -4.45
C PRO A 138 -15.51 -10.97 -3.29
N ASN A 139 -16.51 -10.09 -3.32
CA ASN A 139 -16.77 -9.12 -2.26
C ASN A 139 -16.96 -9.77 -0.89
N LYS A 140 -17.61 -10.92 -0.87
CA LYS A 140 -17.87 -11.67 0.36
C LYS A 140 -16.71 -12.59 0.65
N GLY A 141 -16.22 -12.57 1.89
CA GLY A 141 -15.17 -13.47 2.31
C GLY A 141 -13.78 -13.11 1.83
N THR A 142 -13.49 -11.84 1.53
CA THR A 142 -12.15 -11.39 1.14
C THR A 142 -11.08 -11.87 2.10
N LEU A 143 -11.33 -11.78 3.42
CA LEU A 143 -10.38 -12.22 4.45
C LEU A 143 -10.27 -13.73 4.55
N GLU A 144 -11.21 -14.48 3.98
CA GLU A 144 -11.22 -15.94 3.96
C GLU A 144 -10.56 -16.52 2.72
N THR A 145 -10.20 -15.67 1.76
CA THR A 145 -9.49 -16.10 0.55
C THR A 145 -8.07 -16.53 0.90
N THR A 146 -7.46 -17.34 0.03
CA THR A 146 -6.08 -17.79 0.21
C THR A 146 -5.12 -16.63 0.44
N ILE A 147 -5.18 -15.62 -0.43
CA ILE A 147 -4.29 -14.47 -0.30
C ILE A 147 -4.66 -13.56 0.88
N GLY A 148 -5.95 -13.38 1.16
CA GLY A 148 -6.42 -12.57 2.28
C GLY A 148 -5.94 -13.09 3.62
N LYS A 149 -6.02 -14.39 3.84
CA LYS A 149 -5.51 -15.04 5.05
C LYS A 149 -4.01 -14.88 5.19
N THR A 150 -3.29 -15.07 4.10
CA THR A 150 -1.82 -14.99 4.09
C THR A 150 -1.34 -13.58 4.38
N MET A 151 -1.99 -12.57 3.81
CA MET A 151 -1.62 -11.17 4.00
C MET A 151 -1.74 -10.71 5.45
N GLY A 152 -2.56 -11.37 6.25
CA GLY A 152 -2.71 -11.05 7.68
C GLY A 152 -1.56 -11.52 8.57
N LYS A 153 -0.62 -12.29 8.06
CA LYS A 153 0.48 -12.83 8.88
C LYS A 153 1.49 -11.74 9.24
N LYS A 154 1.94 -11.76 10.49
CA LYS A 154 2.89 -10.76 11.02
C LYS A 154 4.20 -10.66 10.24
N ARG A 155 4.68 -11.76 9.68
CA ARG A 155 5.95 -11.79 8.94
C ARG A 155 5.97 -10.91 7.70
N TYR A 156 4.80 -10.51 7.19
CA TYR A 156 4.71 -9.63 6.03
C TYR A 156 4.56 -8.15 6.39
N LYS A 157 4.40 -7.84 7.67
CA LYS A 157 4.07 -6.49 8.15
C LYS A 157 5.04 -5.40 7.72
N SER A 158 6.33 -5.68 7.73
CA SER A 158 7.36 -4.68 7.40
C SER A 158 7.60 -4.51 5.90
N SER A 159 7.15 -5.45 5.08
CA SER A 159 7.49 -5.49 3.65
C SER A 159 6.30 -5.39 2.71
N THR A 160 5.07 -5.38 3.23
CA THR A 160 3.87 -5.33 2.38
C THR A 160 2.86 -4.31 2.85
N THR A 161 2.09 -3.77 1.91
CA THR A 161 0.86 -3.06 2.20
C THR A 161 -0.12 -3.25 1.04
N THR A 162 -1.39 -3.37 1.35
CA THR A 162 -2.43 -3.63 0.36
C THR A 162 -3.35 -2.43 0.23
N ARG A 163 -3.68 -2.08 -1.00
CA ARG A 163 -4.65 -1.02 -1.31
C ARG A 163 -5.65 -1.52 -2.34
N ASN A 164 -6.88 -1.08 -2.18
CA ASN A 164 -7.90 -1.26 -3.21
C ASN A 164 -7.44 -0.53 -4.46
N LEU A 165 -7.69 -1.09 -5.64
CA LEU A 165 -7.30 -0.48 -6.91
C LEU A 165 -7.86 0.94 -7.06
N ARG A 166 -9.09 1.18 -6.59
CA ARG A 166 -9.70 2.52 -6.62
C ARG A 166 -8.89 3.54 -5.80
N THR A 167 -8.31 3.10 -4.68
CA THR A 167 -7.44 3.96 -3.86
C THR A 167 -6.17 4.32 -4.63
N VAL A 168 -5.56 3.37 -5.30
CA VAL A 168 -4.38 3.61 -6.14
C VAL A 168 -4.71 4.62 -7.25
N GLU A 169 -5.86 4.47 -7.88
CA GLU A 169 -6.32 5.42 -8.92
C GLU A 169 -6.54 6.83 -8.35
N LYS A 170 -7.09 6.94 -7.14
CA LYS A 170 -7.29 8.25 -6.48
C LYS A 170 -5.97 8.94 -6.15
N VAL A 171 -4.95 8.18 -5.77
CA VAL A 171 -3.60 8.70 -5.51
C VAL A 171 -3.01 9.36 -6.76
N LEU A 172 -3.39 8.88 -7.93
CA LEU A 172 -2.88 9.36 -9.22
C LEU A 172 -3.63 10.57 -9.79
N LYS A 173 -4.73 10.98 -9.19
CA LYS A 173 -5.55 12.11 -9.68
C LYS A 173 -5.03 13.49 -9.25
#